data_94b7ea1061faf5b6a93c5f8eb1597c02
#
_entry.id   94b7ea1061faf5b6a93c5f8eb1597c02
#
_cell.length_a   1.000
_cell.length_b   1.000
_cell.length_c   1.000
_cell.angle_alpha   90.00
_cell.angle_beta   90.00
_cell.angle_gamma   90.00
#
_symmetry.space_group_name_H-M   'P 1'
#
loop_
_entity.id
_entity.type
_entity.pdbx_description
1 polymer ?
#
loop_
_entity_poly.entity_id
_entity_poly.type
_entity_poly.pdbx_seq_one_letter_code
_entity_poly.pdbx_strand_id
1 'polypeptide(L)'
;MYEFLQETVANNMTTPVRSITPETTVGDLYRFFAADDFDAYPVVQDGMLVGIVSKLDALEVFAFTEDRILPRYADGMATQVNKIMSSDVVAIDPETKLQCVLQMLTKHKVKSLPVIDQRRNLVGIIAREDVMRAMKRWTLRQ
;
A
#
# COMPACT_ATOMS: atom_id res chain seq x y z
N MET A 1 7.72 -15.70 22.84
CA MET A 1 7.31 -15.07 21.57
C MET A 1 7.29 -16.13 20.47
N TYR A 2 6.32 -16.03 19.58
CA TYR A 2 6.18 -17.01 18.49
C TYR A 2 7.28 -16.83 17.45
N GLU A 3 7.87 -17.95 17.00
CA GLU A 3 9.01 -17.90 16.08
C GLU A 3 8.71 -17.19 14.76
N PHE A 4 7.50 -17.38 14.21
CA PHE A 4 7.17 -16.73 12.93
C PHE A 4 7.19 -15.20 13.03
N LEU A 5 6.99 -14.65 14.23
CA LEU A 5 7.06 -13.20 14.45
C LEU A 5 8.49 -12.66 14.50
N GLN A 6 9.49 -13.56 14.57
CA GLN A 6 10.90 -13.20 14.51
C GLN A 6 11.45 -13.17 13.07
N GLU A 7 10.68 -13.67 12.11
CA GLU A 7 11.07 -13.61 10.71
C GLU A 7 11.08 -12.17 10.21
N THR A 8 11.92 -11.90 9.20
CA THR A 8 12.07 -10.55 8.66
C THR A 8 11.02 -10.27 7.58
N VAL A 9 10.79 -8.99 7.36
CA VAL A 9 9.98 -8.49 6.25
C VAL A 9 10.55 -8.96 4.91
N ALA A 10 11.88 -8.88 4.74
CA ALA A 10 12.55 -9.27 3.50
C ALA A 10 12.19 -10.70 3.06
N ASN A 11 12.08 -11.62 4.03
CA ASN A 11 11.78 -13.02 3.75
C ASN A 11 10.29 -13.30 3.53
N ASN A 12 9.42 -12.32 3.77
CA ASN A 12 7.96 -12.52 3.73
C ASN A 12 7.22 -11.52 2.86
N MET A 13 7.85 -10.43 2.46
CA MET A 13 7.21 -9.40 1.64
C MET A 13 6.90 -9.91 0.24
N THR A 14 5.94 -9.27 -0.42
CA THR A 14 5.62 -9.50 -1.81
C THR A 14 6.49 -8.58 -2.69
N THR A 15 7.13 -9.15 -3.68
CA THR A 15 7.96 -8.44 -4.66
C THR A 15 7.97 -9.24 -5.96
N PRO A 16 8.02 -8.60 -7.16
CA PRO A 16 7.94 -7.16 -7.38
C PRO A 16 6.56 -6.60 -7.05
N VAL A 17 6.48 -5.30 -6.85
CA VAL A 17 5.23 -4.60 -6.50
C VAL A 17 4.84 -3.70 -7.67
N ARG A 18 3.58 -3.75 -8.07
CA ARG A 18 3.06 -2.73 -8.95
C ARG A 18 3.07 -1.41 -8.20
N SER A 19 3.74 -0.43 -8.74
CA SER A 19 3.71 0.95 -8.26
C SER A 19 3.16 1.85 -9.34
N ILE A 20 2.76 3.05 -8.95
CA ILE A 20 2.23 4.04 -9.87
C ILE A 20 3.01 5.35 -9.70
N THR A 21 2.85 6.25 -10.67
CA THR A 21 3.51 7.55 -10.62
C THR A 21 2.54 8.62 -10.16
N PRO A 22 3.02 9.80 -9.71
CA PRO A 22 2.13 10.90 -9.31
C PRO A 22 1.17 11.36 -10.40
N GLU A 23 1.52 11.16 -11.67
CA GLU A 23 0.71 11.55 -12.82
C GLU A 23 -0.32 10.50 -13.25
N THR A 24 -0.30 9.32 -12.67
CA THR A 24 -1.32 8.29 -12.89
C THR A 24 -2.69 8.85 -12.56
N THR A 25 -3.68 8.57 -13.40
CA THR A 25 -5.02 9.12 -13.22
C THR A 25 -5.92 8.17 -12.44
N VAL A 26 -7.03 8.69 -11.92
CA VAL A 26 -8.07 7.89 -11.27
C VAL A 26 -8.60 6.81 -12.23
N GLY A 27 -8.74 7.15 -13.53
CA GLY A 27 -9.14 6.18 -14.54
C GLY A 27 -8.16 5.03 -14.68
N ASP A 28 -6.86 5.31 -14.63
CA ASP A 28 -5.82 4.29 -14.63
C ASP A 28 -5.90 3.43 -13.36
N LEU A 29 -6.10 4.08 -12.20
CA LEU A 29 -6.27 3.36 -10.93
C LEU A 29 -7.45 2.39 -10.97
N TYR A 30 -8.57 2.83 -11.53
CA TYR A 30 -9.73 1.96 -11.68
C TYR A 30 -9.36 0.67 -12.41
N ARG A 31 -8.63 0.80 -13.53
CA ARG A 31 -8.21 -0.39 -14.30
C ARG A 31 -7.26 -1.27 -13.51
N PHE A 32 -6.31 -0.67 -12.78
CA PHE A 32 -5.36 -1.44 -11.96
C PHE A 32 -6.07 -2.17 -10.82
N PHE A 33 -6.95 -1.50 -10.09
CA PHE A 33 -7.70 -2.12 -9.00
C PHE A 33 -8.65 -3.22 -9.51
N ALA A 34 -9.16 -3.08 -10.74
CA ALA A 34 -10.01 -4.11 -11.35
C ALA A 34 -9.21 -5.35 -11.75
N ALA A 35 -7.94 -5.18 -12.13
CA ALA A 35 -7.08 -6.27 -12.59
C ALA A 35 -6.34 -6.95 -11.44
N ASP A 36 -5.93 -6.18 -10.42
CA ASP A 36 -5.12 -6.65 -9.30
C ASP A 36 -5.96 -6.72 -8.03
N ASP A 37 -5.66 -7.66 -7.15
CA ASP A 37 -6.34 -7.82 -5.87
C ASP A 37 -5.57 -7.09 -4.77
N PHE A 38 -5.45 -5.77 -4.89
CA PHE A 38 -4.77 -4.90 -3.92
C PHE A 38 -5.75 -3.86 -3.37
N ASP A 39 -5.52 -3.43 -2.13
CA ASP A 39 -6.30 -2.37 -1.49
C ASP A 39 -5.71 -0.98 -1.74
N ALA A 40 -4.41 -0.92 -2.05
CA ALA A 40 -3.69 0.33 -2.24
C ALA A 40 -2.47 0.11 -3.12
N TYR A 41 -2.01 1.19 -3.75
CA TYR A 41 -0.76 1.18 -4.52
C TYR A 41 0.21 2.21 -3.95
N PRO A 42 1.49 1.84 -3.84
CA PRO A 42 2.53 2.83 -3.56
C PRO A 42 2.74 3.73 -4.77
N VAL A 43 2.96 5.01 -4.50
CA VAL A 43 3.25 6.03 -5.51
C VAL A 43 4.75 6.30 -5.47
N VAL A 44 5.38 6.19 -6.62
CA VAL A 44 6.84 6.23 -6.76
C VAL A 44 7.24 7.29 -7.78
N GLN A 45 8.28 8.05 -7.46
CA GLN A 45 8.90 8.98 -8.38
C GLN A 45 10.40 8.75 -8.35
N ASP A 46 10.99 8.49 -9.51
CA ASP A 46 12.42 8.18 -9.65
C ASP A 46 12.86 7.02 -8.72
N GLY A 47 11.99 6.00 -8.60
CA GLY A 47 12.25 4.83 -7.76
C GLY A 47 11.92 5.03 -6.28
N MET A 48 11.72 6.27 -5.83
CA MET A 48 11.52 6.61 -4.43
C MET A 48 10.03 6.69 -4.09
N LEU A 49 9.67 6.16 -2.93
CA LEU A 49 8.30 6.23 -2.41
C LEU A 49 7.94 7.66 -2.05
N VAL A 50 6.88 8.20 -2.66
CA VAL A 50 6.41 9.56 -2.42
C VAL A 50 4.97 9.61 -1.88
N GLY A 51 4.23 8.51 -1.94
CA GLY A 51 2.86 8.49 -1.45
C GLY A 51 2.26 7.09 -1.50
N ILE A 52 1.02 7.03 -1.08
CA ILE A 52 0.20 5.82 -1.20
C ILE A 52 -1.22 6.24 -1.56
N VAL A 53 -1.88 5.47 -2.40
CA VAL A 53 -3.26 5.73 -2.81
C VAL A 53 -4.09 4.45 -2.65
N SER A 54 -5.22 4.58 -1.97
CA SER A 54 -6.14 3.46 -1.73
C SER A 54 -7.32 3.50 -2.69
N LYS A 55 -8.09 2.40 -2.70
CA LYS A 55 -9.37 2.36 -3.41
C LYS A 55 -10.29 3.49 -2.94
N LEU A 56 -10.33 3.72 -1.62
CA LEU A 56 -11.18 4.77 -1.07
C LEU A 56 -10.75 6.15 -1.54
N ASP A 57 -9.44 6.42 -1.60
CA ASP A 57 -8.92 7.69 -2.11
C ASP A 57 -9.43 7.96 -3.54
N ALA A 58 -9.40 6.94 -4.39
CA ALA A 58 -9.89 7.04 -5.76
C ALA A 58 -11.40 7.29 -5.81
N LEU A 59 -12.15 6.60 -4.96
CA LEU A 59 -13.62 6.72 -4.92
C LEU A 59 -14.07 8.07 -4.33
N GLU A 60 -13.32 8.62 -3.39
CA GLU A 60 -13.66 9.89 -2.75
C GLU A 60 -13.71 11.05 -3.74
N VAL A 61 -13.06 10.94 -4.87
CA VAL A 61 -13.15 11.94 -5.95
C VAL A 61 -14.60 12.15 -6.37
N PHE A 62 -15.43 11.09 -6.29
CA PHE A 62 -16.84 11.13 -6.68
C PHE A 62 -17.78 11.26 -5.48
N ALA A 63 -17.26 11.44 -4.27
CA ALA A 63 -18.10 11.51 -3.08
C ALA A 63 -18.88 12.81 -3.02
N PHE A 64 -20.20 12.71 -2.80
CA PHE A 64 -21.05 13.87 -2.60
C PHE A 64 -20.89 14.38 -1.16
N THR A 65 -20.64 15.68 -1.00
CA THR A 65 -20.69 16.38 0.27
C THR A 65 -21.41 17.71 0.08
N GLU A 66 -22.00 18.25 1.17
CA GLU A 66 -22.73 19.52 1.10
C GLU A 66 -21.84 20.67 0.67
N ASP A 67 -20.55 20.61 0.99
CA ASP A 67 -19.58 21.68 0.72
C ASP A 67 -18.83 21.49 -0.60
N ARG A 68 -19.25 20.51 -1.41
CA ARG A 68 -18.48 20.12 -2.57
C ARG A 68 -19.34 19.98 -3.81
N ILE A 69 -18.93 20.67 -4.89
CA ILE A 69 -19.52 20.48 -6.20
C ILE A 69 -18.94 19.22 -6.82
N LEU A 70 -19.82 18.30 -7.25
CA LEU A 70 -19.37 17.07 -7.90
C LEU A 70 -18.67 17.41 -9.22
N PRO A 71 -17.49 16.83 -9.49
CA PRO A 71 -16.85 16.97 -10.79
C PRO A 71 -17.66 16.22 -11.84
N ARG A 72 -17.48 16.60 -13.11
CA ARG A 72 -17.96 15.75 -14.20
C ARG A 72 -17.21 14.42 -14.11
N TYR A 73 -17.87 13.33 -14.51
CA TYR A 73 -17.26 12.02 -14.48
C TYR A 73 -15.89 12.00 -15.19
N ALA A 74 -15.82 12.58 -16.40
CA ALA A 74 -14.57 12.63 -17.16
C ALA A 74 -13.46 13.38 -16.41
N ASP A 75 -13.80 14.49 -15.74
CA ASP A 75 -12.83 15.28 -14.97
C ASP A 75 -12.36 14.49 -13.74
N GLY A 76 -13.28 13.80 -13.06
CA GLY A 76 -12.92 12.95 -11.94
C GLY A 76 -11.97 11.82 -12.35
N MET A 77 -12.26 11.17 -13.47
CA MET A 77 -11.41 10.10 -14.01
C MET A 77 -10.05 10.62 -14.49
N ALA A 78 -9.96 11.88 -14.87
CA ALA A 78 -8.71 12.52 -15.30
C ALA A 78 -7.89 13.09 -14.13
N THR A 79 -8.42 13.07 -12.91
CA THR A 79 -7.72 13.56 -11.72
C THR A 79 -6.45 12.75 -11.51
N GLN A 80 -5.32 13.43 -11.33
CA GLN A 80 -4.03 12.76 -11.09
C GLN A 80 -3.89 12.35 -9.65
N VAL A 81 -3.19 11.25 -9.44
CA VAL A 81 -2.93 10.63 -8.13
C VAL A 81 -2.29 11.62 -7.15
N ASN A 82 -1.41 12.50 -7.62
CA ASN A 82 -0.77 13.50 -6.75
C ASN A 82 -1.75 14.42 -6.03
N LYS A 83 -2.99 14.52 -6.52
CA LYS A 83 -4.05 15.33 -5.90
C LYS A 83 -4.79 14.60 -4.79
N ILE A 84 -4.71 13.27 -4.75
CA ILE A 84 -5.53 12.44 -3.86
C ILE A 84 -4.71 11.50 -2.97
N MET A 85 -3.45 11.26 -3.29
CA MET A 85 -2.60 10.37 -2.51
C MET A 85 -2.31 10.91 -1.11
N SER A 86 -2.03 10.01 -0.18
CA SER A 86 -1.44 10.37 1.10
C SER A 86 0.07 10.44 0.94
N SER A 87 0.68 11.56 1.33
CA SER A 87 2.14 11.76 1.28
C SER A 87 2.81 11.38 2.61
N ASP A 88 2.03 11.28 3.68
CA ASP A 88 2.50 10.87 5.01
C ASP A 88 2.43 9.35 5.10
N VAL A 89 3.39 8.68 4.46
CA VAL A 89 3.37 7.22 4.30
C VAL A 89 4.15 6.56 5.42
N VAL A 90 3.49 5.63 6.11
CA VAL A 90 4.16 4.72 7.04
C VAL A 90 4.79 3.60 6.22
N ALA A 91 6.11 3.53 6.24
CA ALA A 91 6.89 2.52 5.52
C ALA A 91 7.83 1.81 6.48
N ILE A 92 8.31 0.64 6.09
CA ILE A 92 9.18 -0.17 6.95
C ILE A 92 10.42 -0.64 6.18
N ASP A 93 11.41 -1.03 6.94
CA ASP A 93 12.69 -1.53 6.47
C ASP A 93 12.63 -3.06 6.23
N PRO A 94 13.34 -3.60 5.23
CA PRO A 94 13.35 -5.05 4.97
C PRO A 94 13.81 -5.90 6.15
N GLU A 95 14.64 -5.33 7.04
CA GLU A 95 15.16 -6.07 8.20
C GLU A 95 14.19 -6.05 9.39
N THR A 96 13.09 -5.34 9.29
CA THR A 96 12.05 -5.29 10.33
C THR A 96 11.46 -6.68 10.54
N LYS A 97 11.19 -7.04 11.79
CA LYS A 97 10.57 -8.32 12.13
C LYS A 97 9.06 -8.24 12.01
N LEU A 98 8.42 -9.37 11.73
CA LEU A 98 6.98 -9.44 11.57
C LEU A 98 6.23 -8.99 12.83
N GLN A 99 6.81 -9.14 14.01
CA GLN A 99 6.24 -8.60 15.25
C GLN A 99 5.98 -7.10 15.13
N CYS A 100 6.95 -6.36 14.61
CA CYS A 100 6.81 -4.91 14.42
C CYS A 100 5.78 -4.60 13.32
N VAL A 101 5.72 -5.43 12.28
CA VAL A 101 4.71 -5.29 11.23
C VAL A 101 3.30 -5.37 11.83
N LEU A 102 3.03 -6.38 12.65
CA LEU A 102 1.73 -6.52 13.31
C LEU A 102 1.39 -5.32 14.18
N GLN A 103 2.36 -4.82 14.93
CA GLN A 103 2.16 -3.63 15.75
C GLN A 103 1.79 -2.42 14.90
N MET A 104 2.46 -2.23 13.77
CA MET A 104 2.22 -1.10 12.88
C MET A 104 0.88 -1.23 12.14
N LEU A 105 0.54 -2.41 11.65
CA LEU A 105 -0.75 -2.66 11.01
C LEU A 105 -1.90 -2.35 11.98
N THR A 106 -1.75 -2.77 13.23
CA THR A 106 -2.76 -2.55 14.27
C THR A 106 -2.84 -1.08 14.66
N LYS A 107 -1.69 -0.44 14.90
CA LYS A 107 -1.62 0.96 15.34
C LYS A 107 -2.20 1.91 14.29
N HIS A 108 -1.84 1.71 13.04
CA HIS A 108 -2.25 2.60 11.94
C HIS A 108 -3.52 2.15 11.24
N LYS A 109 -4.06 0.98 11.61
CA LYS A 109 -5.29 0.41 11.04
C LYS A 109 -5.21 0.30 9.53
N VAL A 110 -4.04 -0.09 9.02
CA VAL A 110 -3.80 -0.31 7.59
C VAL A 110 -3.68 -1.80 7.31
N LYS A 111 -3.87 -2.18 6.05
CA LYS A 111 -3.85 -3.59 5.63
C LYS A 111 -2.49 -4.01 5.10
N SER A 112 -1.66 -3.05 4.73
CA SER A 112 -0.35 -3.29 4.16
C SER A 112 0.56 -2.10 4.41
N LEU A 113 1.87 -2.35 4.28
CA LEU A 113 2.90 -1.33 4.45
C LEU A 113 3.90 -1.45 3.30
N PRO A 114 4.27 -0.33 2.66
CA PRO A 114 5.38 -0.33 1.73
C PRO A 114 6.68 -0.63 2.43
N VAL A 115 7.56 -1.36 1.76
CA VAL A 115 8.90 -1.69 2.25
C VAL A 115 9.90 -0.89 1.43
N ILE A 116 10.74 -0.12 2.12
CA ILE A 116 11.72 0.76 1.48
C ILE A 116 13.12 0.47 2.00
N ASP A 117 14.12 0.72 1.16
CA ASP A 117 15.51 0.66 1.55
C ASP A 117 15.96 1.97 2.20
N GLN A 118 17.26 2.09 2.52
CA GLN A 118 17.81 3.27 3.17
C GLN A 118 17.75 4.53 2.31
N ARG A 119 17.59 4.39 1.00
CA ARG A 119 17.46 5.49 0.04
C ARG A 119 16.01 5.81 -0.29
N ARG A 120 15.05 5.19 0.41
CA ARG A 120 13.61 5.30 0.19
C ARG A 120 13.14 4.68 -1.12
N ASN A 121 13.96 3.84 -1.75
CA ASN A 121 13.51 3.07 -2.91
C ASN A 121 12.52 2.00 -2.47
N LEU A 122 11.42 1.89 -3.21
CA LEU A 122 10.42 0.85 -2.95
C LEU A 122 11.00 -0.51 -3.34
N VAL A 123 11.05 -1.43 -2.39
CA VAL A 123 11.60 -2.78 -2.61
C VAL A 123 10.56 -3.89 -2.45
N GLY A 124 9.40 -3.59 -1.87
CA GLY A 124 8.35 -4.58 -1.70
C GLY A 124 7.14 -4.00 -0.99
N ILE A 125 6.18 -4.87 -0.70
CA ILE A 125 5.03 -4.55 0.14
C ILE A 125 4.82 -5.73 1.09
N ILE A 126 4.47 -5.43 2.34
CA ILE A 126 4.13 -6.44 3.33
C ILE A 126 2.68 -6.22 3.76
N ALA A 127 1.87 -7.24 3.63
CA ALA A 127 0.45 -7.19 3.96
C ALA A 127 0.14 -8.19 5.07
N ARG A 128 -1.03 -8.05 5.68
CA ARG A 128 -1.49 -9.00 6.70
C ARG A 128 -1.53 -10.43 6.15
N GLU A 129 -1.78 -10.63 4.87
CA GLU A 129 -1.77 -11.95 4.22
C GLU A 129 -0.38 -12.58 4.25
N ASP A 130 0.68 -11.78 4.14
CA ASP A 130 2.05 -12.27 4.21
C ASP A 130 2.38 -12.78 5.62
N VAL A 131 1.90 -12.08 6.65
CA VAL A 131 2.06 -12.49 8.04
C VAL A 131 1.25 -13.77 8.32
N MET A 132 0.02 -13.84 7.78
CA MET A 132 -0.80 -15.05 7.88
C MET A 132 -0.11 -16.26 7.25
N ARG A 133 0.54 -16.04 6.12
CA ARG A 133 1.29 -17.11 5.43
C ARG A 133 2.46 -17.61 6.28
N ALA A 134 3.18 -16.69 6.92
CA ALA A 134 4.27 -17.05 7.83
C ALA A 134 3.74 -17.86 9.03
N MET A 135 2.63 -17.45 9.61
CA MET A 135 1.98 -18.16 10.72
C MET A 135 1.55 -19.56 10.28
N LYS A 136 0.98 -19.68 9.09
CA LYS A 136 0.56 -20.99 8.55
C LYS A 136 1.75 -21.95 8.42
N ARG A 137 2.87 -21.47 7.87
CA ARG A 137 4.08 -22.30 7.74
C ARG A 137 4.57 -22.78 9.11
N TRP A 138 4.57 -21.90 10.10
CA TRP A 138 4.99 -22.22 11.46
C TRP A 138 4.04 -23.22 12.10
N THR A 139 2.73 -23.00 11.97
CA THR A 139 1.70 -23.89 12.52
C THR A 139 1.84 -25.32 12.01
N LEU A 140 2.14 -25.47 10.72
CA LEU A 140 2.30 -26.80 10.10
C LEU A 140 3.52 -27.56 10.60
N ARG A 141 4.46 -26.90 11.28
CA ARG A 141 5.66 -27.52 11.83
C ARG A 141 5.50 -27.92 13.30
N GLN A 142 4.37 -27.60 13.94
CA GLN A 142 4.13 -27.92 15.36
C GLN A 142 3.62 -29.35 15.58
#